data_1cc519f67e071c826de0689e8ba2d1c7
#
_entry.id   1cc519f67e071c826de0689e8ba2d1c7
#
_cell.length_a   1.000
_cell.length_b   1.000
_cell.length_c   1.000
_cell.angle_alpha   90.00
_cell.angle_beta   90.00
_cell.angle_gamma   90.00
#
_symmetry.space_group_name_H-M   'P 1'
#
loop_
_entity.id
_entity.type
_entity.pdbx_description
1 polymer ?
#
loop_
_entity_poly.entity_id
_entity_poly.type
_entity_poly.pdbx_seq_one_letter_code
_entity_poly.pdbx_strand_id
1 'polypeptide(L)'
;MLPVQPARLLRIHISESDSYGGKPLYEAIVNKCREMKIAGATVFRGLEGYGETAEMHKSHIIRHDQPILISIVDTADNVARLVPVVEEMMDTGLMAVSDVKTLRVQKKAAASDGKAD
;
A
#
# COMPACT_ATOMS: atom_id res chain seq x y z
N MET A 1 7.42 -5.23 -28.12
CA MET A 1 7.86 -4.72 -26.84
C MET A 1 6.78 -3.89 -26.19
N LEU A 2 6.55 -4.11 -24.93
CA LEU A 2 5.52 -3.35 -24.23
C LEU A 2 6.05 -1.99 -23.81
N PRO A 3 5.20 -0.97 -23.86
CA PRO A 3 5.63 0.36 -23.46
C PRO A 3 5.89 0.45 -21.97
N VAL A 4 6.86 1.27 -21.62
CA VAL A 4 7.21 1.51 -20.24
C VAL A 4 6.63 2.85 -19.84
N GLN A 5 5.96 2.88 -18.69
CA GLN A 5 5.31 4.09 -18.22
C GLN A 5 5.93 4.53 -16.90
N PRO A 6 6.12 5.83 -16.71
CA PRO A 6 6.57 6.31 -15.42
C PRO A 6 5.45 6.16 -14.40
N ALA A 7 5.83 5.86 -13.17
CA ALA A 7 4.87 5.71 -12.09
C ALA A 7 5.57 5.99 -10.79
N ARG A 8 4.84 5.89 -9.70
CA ARG A 8 5.38 6.13 -8.39
C ARG A 8 4.98 5.00 -7.47
N LEU A 9 5.94 4.55 -6.68
CA LEU A 9 5.72 3.50 -5.69
C LEU A 9 5.63 4.15 -4.33
N LEU A 10 4.55 3.84 -3.61
CA LEU A 10 4.37 4.30 -2.24
C LEU A 10 4.37 3.09 -1.35
N ARG A 11 5.22 3.09 -0.33
CA ARG A 11 5.25 2.04 0.68
C ARG A 11 4.89 2.65 2.00
N ILE A 12 3.90 2.06 2.66
CA ILE A 12 3.41 2.54 3.94
C ILE A 12 3.74 1.49 4.98
N HIS A 13 4.56 1.87 5.96
CA HIS A 13 5.01 0.96 7.01
C HIS A 13 4.28 1.31 8.29
N ILE A 14 3.45 0.40 8.76
CA ILE A 14 2.67 0.60 9.98
C ILE A 14 2.69 -0.69 10.77
N SER A 15 1.96 -0.72 11.86
CA SER A 15 1.88 -1.89 12.70
C SER A 15 0.51 -2.53 12.58
N GLU A 16 0.46 -3.82 12.74
CA GLU A 16 -0.79 -4.55 12.65
C GLU A 16 -1.80 -4.06 13.67
N SER A 17 -1.32 -3.60 14.82
CA SER A 17 -2.21 -3.14 15.89
C SER A 17 -2.69 -1.70 15.72
N ASP A 18 -2.17 -0.98 14.73
CA ASP A 18 -2.65 0.38 14.49
C ASP A 18 -4.10 0.36 14.04
N SER A 19 -4.86 1.33 14.50
CA SER A 19 -6.28 1.37 14.19
C SER A 19 -6.69 2.76 13.73
N TYR A 20 -7.82 2.82 13.09
CA TYR A 20 -8.40 4.06 12.64
C TYR A 20 -9.92 3.88 12.57
N GLY A 21 -10.65 4.71 13.31
CA GLY A 21 -12.09 4.63 13.30
C GLY A 21 -12.62 3.28 13.75
N GLY A 22 -11.95 2.64 14.68
CA GLY A 22 -12.40 1.36 15.20
C GLY A 22 -12.05 0.17 14.33
N LYS A 23 -11.29 0.38 13.27
CA LYS A 23 -10.90 -0.70 12.38
C LYS A 23 -9.38 -0.77 12.31
N PRO A 24 -8.84 -1.91 11.88
CA PRO A 24 -7.41 -1.95 11.63
C PRO A 24 -7.02 -0.88 10.62
N LEU A 25 -5.95 -0.17 10.91
CA LEU A 25 -5.54 0.92 10.05
C LEU A 25 -5.25 0.43 8.63
N TYR A 26 -4.65 -0.75 8.49
CA TYR A 26 -4.32 -1.21 7.14
C TYR A 26 -5.58 -1.44 6.31
N GLU A 27 -6.66 -1.89 6.93
CA GLU A 27 -7.92 -2.05 6.21
C GLU A 27 -8.50 -0.70 5.83
N ALA A 28 -8.42 0.25 6.75
CA ALA A 28 -8.94 1.58 6.48
C ALA A 28 -8.20 2.23 5.33
N ILE A 29 -6.88 2.04 5.27
CA ILE A 29 -6.08 2.61 4.18
C ILE A 29 -6.46 1.97 2.85
N VAL A 30 -6.62 0.65 2.81
CA VAL A 30 -6.98 -0.03 1.58
C VAL A 30 -8.35 0.43 1.10
N ASN A 31 -9.30 0.59 2.03
CA ASN A 31 -10.61 1.09 1.67
C ASN A 31 -10.54 2.49 1.11
N LYS A 32 -9.69 3.32 1.70
CA LYS A 32 -9.52 4.69 1.20
C LYS A 32 -8.94 4.68 -0.21
N CYS A 33 -8.02 3.79 -0.47
CA CYS A 33 -7.47 3.65 -1.82
C CYS A 33 -8.57 3.32 -2.82
N ARG A 34 -9.49 2.44 -2.44
CA ARG A 34 -10.60 2.11 -3.32
C ARG A 34 -11.47 3.31 -3.56
N GLU A 35 -11.79 4.05 -2.52
CA GLU A 35 -12.62 5.24 -2.66
C GLU A 35 -11.99 6.26 -3.58
N MET A 36 -10.69 6.39 -3.51
CA MET A 36 -9.97 7.39 -4.30
C MET A 36 -9.57 6.88 -5.67
N LYS A 37 -10.00 5.68 -6.02
CA LYS A 37 -9.72 5.09 -7.34
C LYS A 37 -8.25 4.91 -7.61
N ILE A 38 -7.52 4.52 -6.58
CA ILE A 38 -6.12 4.14 -6.73
C ILE A 38 -6.09 2.78 -7.43
N ALA A 39 -5.11 2.57 -8.28
CA ALA A 39 -5.06 1.39 -9.13
C ALA A 39 -5.01 0.08 -8.36
N GLY A 40 -4.35 0.07 -7.23
CA GLY A 40 -4.30 -1.13 -6.43
C GLY A 40 -3.47 -0.95 -5.19
N ALA A 41 -3.63 -1.85 -4.24
CA ALA A 41 -2.85 -1.81 -3.01
C ALA A 41 -2.71 -3.24 -2.52
N THR A 42 -1.50 -3.60 -2.10
CA THR A 42 -1.24 -4.93 -1.58
C THR A 42 -0.71 -4.81 -0.17
N VAL A 43 -1.24 -5.61 0.73
CA VAL A 43 -0.84 -5.59 2.12
C VAL A 43 0.00 -6.80 2.42
N PHE A 44 1.16 -6.57 3.03
CA PHE A 44 2.06 -7.64 3.44
C PHE A 44 2.20 -7.60 4.95
N ARG A 45 2.17 -8.75 5.58
CA ARG A 45 2.46 -8.83 7.00
C ARG A 45 3.87 -9.36 7.15
N GLY A 46 4.74 -8.63 7.85
CA GLY A 46 6.10 -9.05 8.07
C GLY A 46 6.16 -10.08 9.17
N LEU A 47 7.11 -10.99 9.05
CA LEU A 47 7.31 -11.98 10.10
C LEU A 47 7.98 -11.36 11.31
N GLU A 48 8.82 -10.37 11.07
CA GLU A 48 9.58 -9.73 12.13
C GLU A 48 10.06 -8.39 11.60
N GLY A 49 10.19 -7.41 12.46
CA GLY A 49 10.66 -6.12 12.05
C GLY A 49 11.11 -5.31 13.23
N TYR A 50 11.87 -4.26 12.94
CA TYR A 50 12.40 -3.38 13.95
C TYR A 50 12.42 -1.96 13.38
N GLY A 51 12.04 -1.01 14.18
CA GLY A 51 12.03 0.38 13.79
C GLY A 51 11.31 1.20 14.82
N GLU A 52 11.12 2.48 14.52
CA GLU A 52 10.50 3.37 15.47
C GLU A 52 9.12 2.88 15.87
N THR A 53 8.33 2.48 14.91
CA THR A 53 6.99 2.01 15.21
C THR A 53 7.03 0.73 16.01
N ALA A 54 7.92 -0.16 15.65
CA ALA A 54 8.03 -1.42 16.34
C ALA A 54 8.47 -1.23 17.78
N GLU A 55 9.32 -0.24 17.99
CA GLU A 55 9.76 0.04 19.34
C GLU A 55 8.66 0.51 20.25
N MET A 56 7.72 1.22 19.70
CA MET A 56 6.61 1.70 20.48
C MET A 56 5.82 0.54 21.06
N HIS A 57 5.90 -0.60 20.42
CA HIS A 57 5.14 -1.76 20.85
C HIS A 57 6.02 -2.87 21.41
N LYS A 58 7.24 -2.55 21.75
CA LYS A 58 8.16 -3.58 22.17
C LYS A 58 7.74 -4.30 23.43
N SER A 59 6.93 -3.67 24.21
CA SER A 59 6.50 -4.32 25.44
C SER A 59 5.44 -5.35 25.16
N HIS A 60 4.91 -5.35 23.97
CA HIS A 60 3.88 -6.31 23.64
C HIS A 60 4.51 -7.55 23.09
N ILE A 61 4.31 -8.60 23.77
CA ILE A 61 4.82 -9.82 23.26
C ILE A 61 3.78 -10.50 22.47
N ILE A 62 2.81 -9.74 22.03
CA ILE A 62 1.71 -10.30 21.32
C ILE A 62 2.05 -10.54 19.87
N ARG A 63 1.82 -11.73 19.41
CA ARG A 63 2.20 -12.07 18.10
C ARG A 63 1.50 -11.36 17.00
N HIS A 64 0.29 -10.90 17.21
CA HIS A 64 -0.43 -10.24 16.14
C HIS A 64 -0.06 -8.79 15.98
N ASP A 65 0.98 -8.31 16.66
CA ASP A 65 1.45 -6.96 16.46
C ASP A 65 2.64 -6.99 15.53
N GLN A 66 2.42 -7.45 14.32
CA GLN A 66 3.47 -7.59 13.34
C GLN A 66 3.57 -6.34 12.46
N PRO A 67 4.72 -6.14 11.82
CA PRO A 67 4.82 -5.02 10.88
C PRO A 67 3.97 -5.26 9.66
N ILE A 68 3.37 -4.18 9.17
CA ILE A 68 2.54 -4.23 7.98
C ILE A 68 3.14 -3.30 6.94
N LEU A 69 3.23 -3.78 5.72
CA LEU A 69 3.66 -2.97 4.60
C LEU A 69 2.55 -2.92 3.58
N ILE A 70 2.14 -1.72 3.19
CA ILE A 70 1.18 -1.56 2.12
C ILE A 70 1.93 -1.01 0.92
N SER A 71 1.84 -1.69 -0.20
CA SER A 71 2.55 -1.32 -1.41
C SER A 71 1.56 -0.85 -2.46
N ILE A 72 1.79 0.31 -3.01
CA ILE A 72 0.91 0.94 -3.98
C ILE A 72 1.76 1.46 -5.13
N VAL A 73 1.34 1.18 -6.36
CA VAL A 73 1.99 1.73 -7.54
C VAL A 73 0.91 2.40 -8.37
N ASP A 74 1.10 3.67 -8.66
CA ASP A 74 0.13 4.43 -9.44
C ASP A 74 0.86 5.61 -10.06
N THR A 75 0.12 6.48 -10.72
CA THR A 75 0.71 7.67 -11.31
C THR A 75 1.21 8.59 -10.21
N ALA A 76 2.15 9.46 -10.56
CA ALA A 76 2.65 10.44 -9.60
C ALA A 76 1.51 11.29 -9.05
N ASP A 77 0.56 11.67 -9.90
CA ASP A 77 -0.56 12.49 -9.46
C ASP A 77 -1.43 11.76 -8.45
N ASN A 78 -1.74 10.51 -8.71
CA ASN A 78 -2.59 9.76 -7.81
C ASN A 78 -1.90 9.53 -6.47
N VAL A 79 -0.60 9.24 -6.49
CA VAL A 79 0.12 9.06 -5.24
C VAL A 79 0.17 10.38 -4.47
N ALA A 80 0.37 11.50 -5.19
CA ALA A 80 0.39 12.81 -4.54
C ALA A 80 -0.93 13.14 -3.87
N ARG A 81 -2.04 12.71 -4.47
CA ARG A 81 -3.35 12.93 -3.86
C ARG A 81 -3.55 12.05 -2.63
N LEU A 82 -3.03 10.85 -2.69
CA LEU A 82 -3.25 9.88 -1.64
C LEU A 82 -2.46 10.17 -0.38
N VAL A 83 -1.21 10.58 -0.53
CA VAL A 83 -0.30 10.72 0.61
C VAL A 83 -0.86 11.58 1.74
N PRO A 84 -1.36 12.79 1.49
CA PRO A 84 -1.86 13.58 2.61
C PRO A 84 -3.10 12.96 3.27
N VAL A 85 -3.89 12.20 2.53
CA VAL A 85 -5.05 11.56 3.10
C VAL A 85 -4.62 10.45 4.06
N VAL A 86 -3.65 9.64 3.64
CA VAL A 86 -3.15 8.57 4.48
C VAL A 86 -2.42 9.15 5.69
N GLU A 87 -1.68 10.24 5.48
CA GLU A 87 -0.96 10.86 6.56
C GLU A 87 -1.90 11.25 7.70
N GLU A 88 -3.07 11.75 7.37
CA GLU A 88 -4.04 12.12 8.38
C GLU A 88 -4.60 10.92 9.13
N MET A 89 -4.54 9.76 8.54
CA MET A 89 -5.05 8.55 9.19
C MET A 89 -4.03 7.90 10.11
N MET A 90 -2.77 8.30 10.00
CA MET A 90 -1.68 7.67 10.74
C MET A 90 -1.25 8.51 11.93
N ASP A 91 -0.92 7.84 13.03
CA ASP A 91 -0.31 8.52 14.17
C ASP A 91 1.19 8.34 14.13
N THR A 92 1.65 7.16 13.78
CA THR A 92 3.07 6.88 13.64
C THR A 92 3.24 5.97 12.44
N GLY A 93 4.45 5.90 11.95
CA GLY A 93 4.74 5.04 10.82
C GLY A 93 5.65 5.77 9.85
N LEU A 94 5.83 5.17 8.70
CA LEU A 94 6.74 5.71 7.70
C LEU A 94 6.13 5.50 6.33
N MET A 95 6.23 6.52 5.50
CA MET A 95 5.87 6.39 4.10
C MET A 95 7.11 6.65 3.27
N ALA A 96 7.40 5.76 2.33
CA ALA A 96 8.54 5.90 1.45
C ALA A 96 8.02 6.00 0.02
N VAL A 97 8.58 6.91 -0.74
CA VAL A 97 8.13 7.17 -2.10
C VAL A 97 9.31 7.05 -3.04
N SER A 98 9.12 6.37 -4.15
CA SER A 98 10.17 6.32 -5.15
C SER A 98 9.56 6.33 -6.55
N ASP A 99 10.30 6.86 -7.50
CA ASP A 99 9.88 6.86 -8.89
C ASP A 99 10.26 5.51 -9.48
N VAL A 100 9.34 4.95 -10.24
CA VAL A 100 9.57 3.67 -10.87
C VAL A 100 9.05 3.71 -12.29
N LYS A 101 9.37 2.70 -13.06
CA LYS A 101 8.82 2.52 -14.39
C LYS A 101 8.05 1.22 -14.37
N THR A 102 6.88 1.22 -14.99
CA THR A 102 6.04 0.06 -14.99
C THR A 102 5.82 -0.43 -16.41
N LEU A 103 5.49 -1.70 -16.50
CA LEU A 103 5.25 -2.33 -17.75
C LEU A 103 4.08 -3.27 -17.51
N ARG A 104 2.95 -2.94 -18.09
CA ARG A 104 1.74 -3.72 -17.83
C ARG A 104 1.62 -4.87 -18.81
N VAL A 105 1.42 -6.04 -18.28
CA VAL A 105 1.29 -7.23 -19.10
C VAL A 105 -0.17 -7.63 -19.14
N GLN A 106 -0.77 -7.58 -20.31
CA GLN A 106 -2.18 -7.89 -20.47
C GLN A 106 -2.45 -8.77 -21.69
N LYS A 107 -1.54 -9.66 -21.97
CA LYS A 107 -1.71 -10.53 -23.14
C LYS A 107 -2.97 -11.35 -23.06
N LYS A 108 -3.26 -11.80 -21.84
CA LYS A 108 -4.41 -12.62 -21.70
C LYS A 108 -5.68 -11.86 -21.90
N ALA A 109 -5.71 -10.63 -21.50
CA ALA A 109 -6.87 -9.82 -21.70
C ALA A 109 -7.16 -9.64 -23.18
N ALA A 110 -6.12 -9.40 -23.93
CA ALA A 110 -6.30 -9.22 -25.36
C ALA A 110 -6.80 -10.52 -25.98
N ALA A 111 -6.25 -11.63 -25.56
CA ALA A 111 -6.66 -12.89 -26.08
C ALA A 111 -8.10 -13.18 -25.68
N SER A 112 -8.45 -12.81 -24.51
CA SER A 112 -9.80 -13.03 -24.05
C SER A 112 -10.79 -12.27 -24.87
N ASP A 113 -10.46 -11.07 -25.20
CA ASP A 113 -11.35 -10.31 -26.00
C ASP A 113 -11.60 -10.99 -27.30
N GLY A 114 -10.58 -11.54 -27.84
CA GLY A 114 -10.73 -12.20 -29.08
C GLY A 114 -11.66 -13.35 -28.97
N LYS A 115 -11.74 -13.99 -27.88
CA LYS A 115 -12.53 -15.08 -27.85
C LYS A 115 -13.68 -14.87 -27.07
N ALA A 116 -13.61 -13.96 -26.38
CA ALA A 116 -14.69 -13.80 -25.60
C ALA A 116 -15.80 -13.94 -26.33
N ASP A 117 -15.56 -14.17 -26.90
CA ASP A 117 -16.34 -14.15 -27.41
C ASP A 117 -16.93 -14.89 -27.71
#